data_ee43b1bd1581543290be7585bb05a1be
#
_entry.id   ee43b1bd1581543290be7585bb05a1be
#
_cell.length_a   1.000
_cell.length_b   1.000
_cell.length_c   1.000
_cell.angle_alpha   90.00
_cell.angle_beta   90.00
_cell.angle_gamma   90.00
#
_symmetry.space_group_name_H-M   'P 1'
#
loop_
_entity.id
_entity.type
_entity.pdbx_description
1 polymer ?
#
loop_
_entity_poly.entity_id
_entity_poly.type
_entity_poly.pdbx_seq_one_letter_code
_entity_poly.pdbx_strand_id
1 'polypeptide(L)'
;DALAFWDANNLMPQNAVPAARLRELCTAAYDGDRLIAVSTAKLTEVAFLKSRLAMWRCAIAPDRRGQHLSTEMGRYSRDVLEEWSRANPNERVMGMGTTIQTTNLDEKKKRPIWKASGLVFVGYSGQDQQIRVAWFDHAEIE
;
A
#
# COMPACT_ATOMS: atom_id res chain seq x y z
N ASP A 1 -1.22 -3.99 -18.90
CA ASP A 1 -0.20 -3.38 -18.25
C ASP A 1 -0.54 -2.14 -17.42
N ALA A 2 0.34 -1.82 -16.49
CA ALA A 2 0.09 -0.83 -15.46
C ALA A 2 -0.06 0.60 -15.98
N LEU A 3 0.78 1.01 -16.94
CA LEU A 3 0.71 2.37 -17.50
C LEU A 3 -0.62 2.60 -18.22
N ALA A 4 -1.04 1.66 -19.03
CA ALA A 4 -2.32 1.74 -19.73
C ALA A 4 -3.49 1.77 -18.74
N PHE A 5 -3.43 0.96 -17.68
CA PHE A 5 -4.43 0.94 -16.62
C PHE A 5 -4.54 2.29 -15.91
N TRP A 6 -3.42 2.88 -15.50
CA TRP A 6 -3.41 4.18 -14.82
C TRP A 6 -3.95 5.30 -15.71
N ASP A 7 -3.52 5.31 -16.97
CA ASP A 7 -3.95 6.32 -17.93
C ASP A 7 -5.46 6.22 -18.22
N ALA A 8 -5.94 5.02 -18.50
CA ALA A 8 -7.35 4.77 -18.81
C ALA A 8 -8.30 5.15 -17.67
N ASN A 9 -7.83 5.12 -16.42
CA ASN A 9 -8.65 5.37 -15.23
C ASN A 9 -8.31 6.69 -14.53
N ASN A 10 -7.48 7.55 -15.11
CA ASN A 10 -7.03 8.82 -14.53
C ASN A 10 -6.42 8.66 -13.13
N LEU A 11 -5.63 7.62 -12.92
CA LEU A 11 -5.07 7.29 -11.62
C LEU A 11 -3.61 7.73 -11.44
N MET A 12 -2.98 8.24 -12.49
CA MET A 12 -1.62 8.76 -12.41
C MET A 12 -1.65 10.22 -11.95
N PRO A 13 -1.01 10.55 -10.80
CA PRO A 13 -0.88 11.94 -10.37
C PRO A 13 -0.13 12.79 -11.41
N GLN A 14 -0.52 14.07 -11.53
CA GLN A 14 0.09 14.99 -12.51
C GLN A 14 1.63 15.08 -12.39
N ASN A 15 2.14 14.99 -11.17
CA ASN A 15 3.57 15.13 -10.90
C ASN A 15 4.31 13.77 -10.83
N ALA A 16 3.61 12.67 -11.14
CA ALA A 16 4.23 11.35 -11.11
C ALA A 16 5.12 11.13 -12.33
N VAL A 17 6.26 10.49 -12.11
CA VAL A 17 7.15 10.04 -13.17
C VAL A 17 6.78 8.58 -13.50
N PRO A 18 6.19 8.29 -14.68
CA PRO A 18 5.70 6.94 -15.00
C PRO A 18 6.75 5.84 -14.84
N ALA A 19 7.99 6.09 -15.29
CA ALA A 19 9.07 5.11 -15.16
C ALA A 19 9.40 4.79 -13.70
N ALA A 20 9.37 5.78 -12.80
CA ALA A 20 9.59 5.58 -11.37
C ALA A 20 8.46 4.74 -10.76
N ARG A 21 7.22 5.01 -11.13
CA ARG A 21 6.05 4.24 -10.65
C ARG A 21 6.11 2.78 -11.10
N LEU A 22 6.56 2.52 -12.31
CA LEU A 22 6.73 1.13 -12.80
C LEU A 22 7.75 0.34 -11.98
N ARG A 23 8.81 0.98 -11.50
CA ARG A 23 9.82 0.33 -10.64
C ARG A 23 9.28 -0.01 -9.26
N GLU A 24 8.20 0.63 -8.84
CA GLU A 24 7.57 0.41 -7.55
C GLU A 24 6.43 -0.61 -7.61
N LEU A 25 6.17 -1.23 -8.77
CA LEU A 25 5.10 -2.22 -8.92
C LEU A 25 5.27 -3.36 -7.90
N CYS A 26 4.18 -3.67 -7.21
CA CYS A 26 4.15 -4.68 -6.17
C CYS A 26 3.25 -5.86 -6.56
N THR A 27 1.95 -5.60 -6.73
CA THR A 27 0.97 -6.63 -7.06
C THR A 27 -0.04 -6.12 -8.07
N ALA A 28 -0.73 -7.04 -8.73
CA ALA A 28 -1.78 -6.73 -9.70
C ALA A 28 -2.91 -7.74 -9.56
N ALA A 29 -4.12 -7.32 -9.88
CA ALA A 29 -5.29 -8.18 -9.90
C ALA A 29 -5.92 -8.17 -11.29
N TYR A 30 -6.27 -9.34 -11.77
CA TYR A 30 -6.91 -9.54 -13.06
C TYR A 30 -8.28 -10.20 -12.87
N ASP A 31 -9.21 -9.82 -13.72
CA ASP A 31 -10.46 -10.54 -13.94
C ASP A 31 -10.41 -11.08 -15.37
N GLY A 32 -10.09 -12.37 -15.51
CA GLY A 32 -9.73 -12.91 -16.82
C GLY A 32 -8.50 -12.19 -17.38
N ASP A 33 -8.64 -11.59 -18.56
CA ASP A 33 -7.56 -10.84 -19.22
C ASP A 33 -7.55 -9.36 -18.85
N ARG A 34 -8.54 -8.89 -18.09
CA ARG A 34 -8.66 -7.49 -17.72
C ARG A 34 -7.91 -7.20 -16.43
N LEU A 35 -6.98 -6.25 -16.48
CA LEU A 35 -6.32 -5.72 -15.29
C LEU A 35 -7.29 -4.79 -14.54
N ILE A 36 -7.62 -5.12 -13.29
CA ILE A 36 -8.61 -4.38 -12.49
C ILE A 36 -8.03 -3.65 -11.29
N ALA A 37 -6.83 -3.99 -10.87
CA ALA A 37 -6.15 -3.29 -9.79
C ALA A 37 -4.64 -3.44 -9.91
N VAL A 38 -3.92 -2.40 -9.50
CA VAL A 38 -2.45 -2.37 -9.48
C VAL A 38 -2.01 -1.74 -8.17
N SER A 39 -1.03 -2.33 -7.50
CA SER A 39 -0.42 -1.74 -6.33
C SER A 39 1.05 -1.42 -6.57
N THR A 40 1.53 -0.42 -5.85
CA THR A 40 2.93 -0.01 -5.82
C THR A 40 3.40 0.06 -4.38
N ALA A 41 4.70 -0.12 -4.16
CA ALA A 41 5.33 0.05 -2.86
C ALA A 41 6.63 0.81 -3.03
N LYS A 42 6.82 1.87 -2.24
CA LYS A 42 8.02 2.68 -2.24
C LYS A 42 8.71 2.56 -0.89
N LEU A 43 9.98 2.18 -0.89
CA LEU A 43 10.77 2.11 0.33
C LEU A 43 11.01 3.52 0.86
N THR A 44 10.57 3.78 2.08
CA THR A 44 10.54 5.14 2.66
C THR A 44 10.98 5.10 4.12
N GLU A 45 11.88 6.01 4.49
CA GLU A 45 12.19 6.26 5.89
C GLU A 45 11.06 7.07 6.52
N VAL A 46 10.43 6.52 7.54
CA VAL A 46 9.38 7.21 8.29
C VAL A 46 9.98 7.71 9.60
N ALA A 47 10.34 8.99 9.63
CA ALA A 47 11.19 9.57 10.67
C ALA A 47 10.61 9.40 12.07
N PHE A 48 9.32 9.66 12.28
CA PHE A 48 8.73 9.58 13.61
C PHE A 48 8.62 8.13 14.13
N LEU A 49 8.67 7.14 13.24
CA LEU A 49 8.70 5.72 13.61
C LEU A 49 10.13 5.17 13.67
N LYS A 50 11.11 5.95 13.23
CA LYS A 50 12.50 5.51 13.11
C LYS A 50 12.64 4.17 12.37
N SER A 51 11.80 3.98 11.35
CA SER A 51 11.71 2.71 10.64
C SER A 51 11.58 2.95 9.14
N ARG A 52 12.15 2.02 8.38
CA ARG A 52 11.99 2.01 6.93
C ARG A 52 10.82 1.10 6.59
N LEU A 53 9.87 1.63 5.85
CA LEU A 53 8.64 0.94 5.46
C LEU A 53 8.50 0.89 3.96
N ALA A 54 7.82 -0.15 3.47
CA ALA A 54 7.32 -0.19 2.10
C ALA A 54 5.98 0.55 2.07
N MET A 55 5.98 1.80 1.62
CA MET A 55 4.75 2.60 1.55
C MET A 55 3.93 2.17 0.35
N TRP A 56 2.80 1.57 0.64
CA TRP A 56 1.96 0.88 -0.33
C TRP A 56 0.80 1.75 -0.80
N ARG A 57 0.50 1.66 -2.08
CA ARG A 57 -0.67 2.29 -2.70
C ARG A 57 -1.34 1.29 -3.61
N CYS A 58 -2.67 1.36 -3.68
CA CYS A 58 -3.46 0.52 -4.56
C CYS A 58 -4.41 1.38 -5.38
N ALA A 59 -4.40 1.17 -6.69
CA ALA A 59 -5.34 1.77 -7.63
C ALA A 59 -6.28 0.67 -8.14
N ILE A 60 -7.58 0.90 -8.02
CA ILE A 60 -8.62 -0.04 -8.41
C ILE A 60 -9.48 0.61 -9.49
N ALA A 61 -9.82 -0.17 -10.53
CA ALA A 61 -10.74 0.29 -11.57
C ALA A 61 -12.05 0.76 -10.92
N PRO A 62 -12.60 1.92 -11.36
CA PRO A 62 -13.78 2.51 -10.71
C PRO A 62 -14.98 1.59 -10.57
N ASP A 63 -15.22 0.72 -11.55
CA ASP A 63 -16.34 -0.24 -11.56
C ASP A 63 -16.12 -1.45 -10.63
N ARG A 64 -14.94 -1.55 -10.02
CA ARG A 64 -14.57 -2.65 -9.10
C ARG A 64 -14.38 -2.18 -7.67
N ARG A 65 -14.59 -0.92 -7.38
CA ARG A 65 -14.50 -0.37 -6.04
C ARG A 65 -15.67 -0.85 -5.17
N GLY A 66 -15.43 -0.97 -3.86
CA GLY A 66 -16.46 -1.40 -2.91
C GLY A 66 -16.66 -2.91 -2.82
N GLN A 67 -15.83 -3.71 -3.47
CA GLN A 67 -15.91 -5.18 -3.49
C GLN A 67 -14.85 -5.84 -2.57
N HIS A 68 -14.34 -5.12 -1.59
CA HIS A 68 -13.26 -5.57 -0.69
C HIS A 68 -11.95 -5.93 -1.39
N LEU A 69 -11.78 -5.57 -2.65
CA LEU A 69 -10.59 -5.87 -3.43
C LEU A 69 -9.34 -5.20 -2.84
N SER A 70 -9.48 -3.98 -2.31
CA SER A 70 -8.36 -3.28 -1.67
C SER A 70 -7.83 -4.03 -0.45
N THR A 71 -8.71 -4.63 0.35
CA THR A 71 -8.31 -5.44 1.51
C THR A 71 -7.55 -6.70 1.07
N GLU A 72 -8.04 -7.39 0.06
CA GLU A 72 -7.37 -8.58 -0.48
C GLU A 72 -6.02 -8.21 -1.10
N MET A 73 -5.96 -7.13 -1.87
CA MET A 73 -4.71 -6.61 -2.44
C MET A 73 -3.72 -6.27 -1.34
N GLY A 74 -4.19 -5.63 -0.27
CA GLY A 74 -3.34 -5.27 0.87
C GLY A 74 -2.77 -6.50 1.58
N ARG A 75 -3.58 -7.51 1.82
CA ARG A 75 -3.13 -8.76 2.45
C ARG A 75 -2.09 -9.48 1.61
N TYR A 76 -2.36 -9.62 0.33
CA TYR A 76 -1.45 -10.28 -0.60
C TYR A 76 -0.14 -9.49 -0.75
N SER A 77 -0.23 -8.17 -0.87
CA SER A 77 0.95 -7.31 -0.97
C SER A 77 1.80 -7.37 0.30
N ARG A 78 1.18 -7.41 1.47
CA ARG A 78 1.89 -7.57 2.74
C ARG A 78 2.72 -8.86 2.74
N ASP A 79 2.13 -9.97 2.32
CA ASP A 79 2.82 -11.25 2.29
C ASP A 79 4.00 -11.23 1.31
N VAL A 80 3.80 -10.66 0.13
CA VAL A 80 4.87 -10.48 -0.87
C VAL A 80 6.01 -9.62 -0.33
N LEU A 81 5.67 -8.49 0.28
CA LEU A 81 6.65 -7.55 0.82
C LEU A 81 7.39 -8.11 2.04
N GLU A 82 6.69 -8.86 2.88
CA GLU A 82 7.32 -9.51 4.03
C GLU A 82 8.34 -10.55 3.58
N GLU A 83 8.00 -11.36 2.59
CA GLU A 83 8.93 -12.35 2.04
C GLU A 83 10.13 -11.65 1.37
N TRP A 84 9.88 -10.59 0.61
CA TRP A 84 10.93 -9.79 0.00
C TRP A 84 11.87 -9.20 1.06
N SER A 85 11.32 -8.68 2.15
CA SER A 85 12.10 -8.12 3.25
C SER A 85 13.00 -9.17 3.90
N ARG A 86 12.51 -10.39 4.11
CA ARG A 86 13.31 -11.49 4.63
C ARG A 86 14.46 -11.86 3.69
N ALA A 87 14.21 -11.84 2.39
CA ALA A 87 15.23 -12.14 1.38
C ALA A 87 16.25 -11.00 1.21
N ASN A 88 15.92 -9.79 1.65
CA ASN A 88 16.75 -8.61 1.52
C ASN A 88 16.96 -7.93 2.89
N PRO A 89 17.58 -8.60 3.87
CA PRO A 89 17.66 -8.08 5.23
C PRO A 89 18.46 -6.78 5.35
N ASN A 90 19.40 -6.54 4.44
CA ASN A 90 20.19 -5.31 4.44
C ASN A 90 19.35 -4.07 4.10
N GLU A 91 18.21 -4.24 3.47
CA GLU A 91 17.26 -3.16 3.19
C GLU A 91 16.52 -2.69 4.44
N ARG A 92 16.45 -3.52 5.47
CA ARG A 92 15.87 -3.20 6.79
C ARG A 92 14.44 -2.67 6.69
N VAL A 93 13.63 -3.26 5.84
CA VAL A 93 12.22 -2.89 5.71
C VAL A 93 11.40 -3.64 6.76
N MET A 94 10.72 -2.89 7.64
CA MET A 94 10.09 -3.43 8.84
C MET A 94 8.60 -3.68 8.69
N GLY A 95 7.97 -3.14 7.67
CA GLY A 95 6.53 -3.29 7.48
C GLY A 95 6.04 -2.70 6.19
N MET A 96 4.75 -2.91 5.93
CA MET A 96 4.01 -2.27 4.84
C MET A 96 3.21 -1.12 5.44
N GLY A 97 3.46 0.10 4.98
CA GLY A 97 2.73 1.27 5.43
C GLY A 97 1.78 1.79 4.36
N THR A 98 0.77 2.51 4.76
CA THR A 98 -0.13 3.20 3.84
C THR A 98 -0.65 4.49 4.46
N THR A 99 -0.88 5.49 3.61
CA THR A 99 -1.53 6.74 3.98
C THR A 99 -2.96 6.69 3.49
N ILE A 100 -3.91 6.91 4.40
CA ILE A 100 -5.34 6.87 4.07
C ILE A 100 -5.74 8.23 3.53
N GLN A 101 -6.07 8.29 2.24
CA GLN A 101 -6.39 9.53 1.56
C GLN A 101 -7.87 9.93 1.65
N THR A 102 -8.74 9.00 2.00
CA THR A 102 -10.16 9.30 2.18
C THR A 102 -10.47 9.78 3.60
N THR A 103 -11.32 10.79 3.72
CA THR A 103 -11.82 11.27 5.02
C THR A 103 -13.16 10.67 5.38
N ASN A 104 -13.83 10.00 4.42
CA ASN A 104 -15.16 9.44 4.61
C ASN A 104 -15.06 7.95 5.02
N LEU A 105 -14.61 7.72 6.25
CA LEU A 105 -14.47 6.38 6.80
C LEU A 105 -15.73 5.97 7.57
N ASP A 106 -16.19 4.74 7.35
CA ASP A 106 -17.25 4.14 8.16
C ASP A 106 -16.72 3.77 9.57
N GLU A 107 -17.63 3.35 10.47
CA GLU A 107 -17.28 3.05 11.86
C GLU A 107 -16.19 1.96 11.98
N LYS A 108 -16.20 0.96 11.11
CA LYS A 108 -15.20 -0.11 11.14
C LYS A 108 -13.82 0.41 10.74
N LYS A 109 -13.78 1.31 9.75
CA LYS A 109 -12.52 1.87 9.24
C LYS A 109 -11.90 2.90 10.19
N LYS A 110 -12.66 3.41 11.15
CA LYS A 110 -12.16 4.30 12.21
C LYS A 110 -11.42 3.55 13.32
N ARG A 111 -11.51 2.24 13.36
CA ARG A 111 -10.83 1.45 14.39
C ARG A 111 -9.32 1.50 14.21
N PRO A 112 -8.55 1.57 15.30
CA PRO A 112 -7.09 1.64 15.18
C PRO A 112 -6.46 0.37 14.61
N ILE A 113 -7.13 -0.77 14.74
CA ILE A 113 -6.63 -2.05 14.23
C ILE A 113 -7.58 -2.57 13.16
N TRP A 114 -7.07 -2.73 11.95
CA TRP A 114 -7.78 -3.39 10.85
C TRP A 114 -7.32 -4.85 10.79
N LYS A 115 -8.08 -5.72 11.42
CA LYS A 115 -7.69 -7.13 11.59
C LYS A 115 -7.49 -7.88 10.27
N ALA A 116 -8.33 -7.59 9.28
CA ALA A 116 -8.26 -8.31 8.00
C ALA A 116 -6.95 -8.09 7.25
N SER A 117 -6.40 -6.87 7.28
CA SER A 117 -5.15 -6.53 6.60
C SER A 117 -3.94 -6.51 7.54
N GLY A 118 -4.17 -6.45 8.85
CA GLY A 118 -3.12 -6.27 9.84
C GLY A 118 -2.63 -4.83 9.97
N LEU A 119 -3.28 -3.88 9.31
CA LEU A 119 -2.90 -2.46 9.36
C LEU A 119 -3.33 -1.83 10.68
N VAL A 120 -2.38 -1.21 11.36
CA VAL A 120 -2.57 -0.55 12.67
C VAL A 120 -2.30 0.94 12.51
N PHE A 121 -3.19 1.76 13.09
CA PHE A 121 -2.98 3.20 13.13
C PHE A 121 -1.74 3.54 13.94
N VAL A 122 -0.86 4.37 13.38
CA VAL A 122 0.39 4.78 14.05
C VAL A 122 0.56 6.30 14.14
N GLY A 123 -0.27 7.09 13.47
CA GLY A 123 -0.19 8.54 13.52
C GLY A 123 -0.75 9.21 12.26
N TYR A 124 -0.46 10.50 12.14
CA TYR A 124 -0.91 11.32 11.01
C TYR A 124 0.28 11.83 10.20
N SER A 125 0.08 11.97 8.90
CA SER A 125 1.05 12.64 8.02
C SER A 125 1.05 14.15 8.25
N GLY A 126 1.98 14.86 7.63
CA GLY A 126 2.01 16.33 7.64
C GLY A 126 0.77 16.97 7.01
N GLN A 127 -0.05 16.19 6.30
CA GLN A 127 -1.32 16.62 5.70
C GLN A 127 -2.54 16.10 6.47
N ASP A 128 -2.35 15.69 7.72
CA ASP A 128 -3.39 15.17 8.61
C ASP A 128 -4.09 13.91 8.09
N GLN A 129 -3.43 13.13 7.26
CA GLN A 129 -3.93 11.85 6.79
C GLN A 129 -3.45 10.73 7.71
N GLN A 130 -4.31 9.77 8.00
CA GLN A 130 -3.95 8.62 8.83
C GLN A 130 -2.84 7.80 8.18
N ILE A 131 -1.85 7.44 8.96
CA ILE A 131 -0.81 6.49 8.57
C ILE A 131 -1.07 5.19 9.32
N ARG A 132 -1.09 4.09 8.58
CA ARG A 132 -1.27 2.74 9.13
C ARG A 132 -0.15 1.84 8.67
N VAL A 133 0.25 0.91 9.53
CA VAL A 133 1.36 -0.01 9.26
C VAL A 133 0.96 -1.43 9.61
N ALA A 134 1.26 -2.35 8.70
CA ALA A 134 1.27 -3.79 8.97
C ALA A 134 2.73 -4.19 9.18
N TRP A 135 3.12 -4.36 10.42
CA TRP A 135 4.49 -4.75 10.78
C TRP A 135 4.75 -6.19 10.35
N PHE A 136 5.93 -6.45 9.85
CA PHE A 136 6.35 -7.82 9.51
C PHE A 136 6.69 -8.61 10.78
N ASP A 137 6.48 -9.92 10.75
CA ASP A 137 6.73 -10.77 11.90
C ASP A 137 8.19 -10.75 12.38
N HIS A 138 9.12 -10.52 11.46
CA HIS A 138 10.55 -10.43 11.77
C HIS A 138 11.02 -9.01 12.09
N ALA A 139 10.11 -8.02 12.17
CA ALA A 139 10.47 -6.62 12.42
C ALA A 139 11.08 -6.45 13.81
N GLU A 140 12.13 -5.65 13.89
CA GLU A 140 12.76 -5.26 15.15
C GLU A 140 12.78 -3.74 15.23
N ILE A 141 12.27 -3.22 16.35
CA ILE A 141 12.19 -1.77 16.61
C ILE A 141 13.36 -1.40 17.53
N GLU A 142 14.07 -0.32 17.19
CA GLU A 142 15.16 0.21 18.00
C GLU A 142 14.66 1.00 19.21
#